data_6e08148bcacfd4998d1228e2c20b8ca7
#
_entry.id   6e08148bcacfd4998d1228e2c20b8ca7
#
_cell.length_a   1.000
_cell.length_b   1.000
_cell.length_c   1.000
_cell.angle_alpha   90.00
_cell.angle_beta   90.00
_cell.angle_gamma   90.00
#
_symmetry.space_group_name_H-M   'P 1'
#
loop_
_entity.id
_entity.type
_entity.pdbx_description
1 polymer ?
#
loop_
_entity_poly.entity_id
_entity_poly.type
_entity_poly.pdbx_seq_one_letter_code
_entity_poly.pdbx_strand_id
1 'polypeptide(L)' 'MTRVHVQYFAILREQRGLTAESLVTNVPTVSGLYEELRARHAFTLPGNRVRAAVNDAFVPQSHVLREGDRVVFIP' A
#
# COMPACT_ATOMS: atom_id res chain seq x y z
N MET A 1 6.81 11.64 9.55
CA MET A 1 5.63 10.78 9.45
C MET A 1 4.71 11.26 8.35
N THR A 2 4.13 10.33 7.61
CA THR A 2 3.33 10.65 6.43
C THR A 2 1.98 9.97 6.55
N ARG A 3 0.91 10.72 6.37
CA ARG A 3 -0.44 10.17 6.33
C ARG A 3 -0.77 9.79 4.90
N VAL A 4 -1.24 8.56 4.71
CA VAL A 4 -1.67 8.07 3.39
C VAL A 4 -3.03 7.40 3.52
N HIS A 5 -3.73 7.30 2.39
CA HIS A 5 -5.01 6.60 2.29
C HIS A 5 -4.77 5.37 1.43
N VAL A 6 -4.93 4.19 2.00
CA VAL A 6 -4.62 2.92 1.33
C VAL A 6 -5.90 2.22 0.95
N GLN A 7 -5.97 1.75 -0.29
CA GLN A 7 -7.09 0.95 -0.78
C GLN A 7 -6.58 -0.43 -1.19
N TYR A 8 -7.33 -1.45 -0.79
CA TYR A 8 -6.97 -2.85 -1.02
C TYR A 8 -7.93 -3.49 -2.00
N PHE A 9 -7.41 -4.42 -2.82
CA PHE A 9 -8.21 -5.18 -3.76
C PHE A 9 -7.97 -6.68 -3.61
N ALA A 10 -9.00 -7.45 -3.98
CA ALA A 10 -8.93 -8.92 -4.09
C ALA A 10 -8.41 -9.55 -2.81
N ILE A 11 -7.40 -10.41 -2.91
CA ILE A 11 -6.87 -11.15 -1.77
C ILE A 11 -6.34 -10.23 -0.66
N LEU A 12 -5.81 -9.06 -1.02
CA LEU A 12 -5.31 -8.11 -0.03
C LEU A 12 -6.46 -7.56 0.81
N ARG A 13 -7.59 -7.25 0.19
CA ARG A 13 -8.79 -6.81 0.89
C ARG A 13 -9.31 -7.90 1.83
N GLU A 14 -9.30 -9.14 1.36
CA GLU A 14 -9.74 -10.26 2.19
C GLU A 14 -8.83 -10.47 3.39
N GLN A 15 -7.52 -10.41 3.18
CA GLN A 15 -6.56 -10.65 4.25
C GLN A 15 -6.51 -9.51 5.25
N ARG A 16 -6.70 -8.27 4.80
CA ARG A 16 -6.75 -7.11 5.68
C ARG A 16 -8.08 -6.99 6.41
N GLY A 17 -9.17 -7.39 5.77
CA GLY A 17 -10.51 -7.26 6.31
C GLY A 17 -11.13 -5.88 6.13
N LEU A 18 -10.49 -5.00 5.36
CA LEU A 18 -10.98 -3.67 5.04
C LEU A 18 -10.77 -3.40 3.56
N THR A 19 -11.65 -2.58 2.98
CA THR A 19 -11.50 -2.12 1.61
C THR A 19 -10.48 -0.96 1.53
N ALA A 20 -10.51 -0.08 2.52
CA ALA A 20 -9.65 1.11 2.54
C ALA A 20 -9.44 1.58 3.97
N GLU A 21 -8.34 2.27 4.20
CA GLU A 21 -8.05 2.88 5.50
C GLU A 21 -7.06 4.02 5.34
N SER A 22 -7.11 4.95 6.28
CA SER A 22 -6.09 5.97 6.42
C SER A 22 -5.11 5.54 7.50
N LEU A 23 -3.83 5.75 7.26
CA LEU A 23 -2.80 5.41 8.24
C LEU A 23 -1.63 6.36 8.15
N VAL A 24 -0.80 6.35 9.18
CA VAL A 24 0.42 7.13 9.25
C VAL A 24 1.60 6.17 9.20
N THR A 25 2.58 6.47 8.38
CA THR A 25 3.75 5.63 8.21
C THR A 25 5.03 6.46 8.23
N ASN A 26 6.14 5.82 8.61
CA ASN A 26 7.47 6.41 8.55
C ASN A 26 8.27 5.93 7.34
N VAL A 27 7.74 4.96 6.58
CA VAL A 27 8.47 4.45 5.43
C VAL A 27 8.39 5.45 4.28
N PRO A 28 9.49 5.62 3.53
CA PRO A 28 9.53 6.66 2.49
C PRO A 28 8.93 6.25 1.16
N THR A 29 8.77 4.96 0.88
CA THR A 29 8.41 4.50 -0.46
C THR A 29 7.20 3.57 -0.45
N VAL A 30 6.62 3.39 -1.65
CA VAL A 30 5.51 2.47 -1.87
C VAL A 30 5.90 1.04 -1.48
N SER A 31 7.10 0.59 -1.87
CA SER A 31 7.55 -0.75 -1.51
C SER A 31 7.68 -0.92 0.00
N GLY A 32 8.21 0.09 0.67
CA GLY A 32 8.31 0.08 2.13
C GLY A 32 6.96 0.00 2.81
N LEU A 33 5.99 0.75 2.28
CA LEU A 33 4.63 0.72 2.80
C LEU A 33 4.01 -0.67 2.64
N TYR A 34 4.16 -1.28 1.47
CA TYR A 34 3.62 -2.61 1.25
C TYR A 34 4.25 -3.63 2.21
N GLU A 35 5.57 -3.59 2.40
CA GLU A 35 6.25 -4.53 3.31
C GLU A 35 5.82 -4.31 4.77
N GLU A 36 5.60 -3.07 5.18
CA GLU A 36 5.08 -2.77 6.51
C GLU A 36 3.68 -3.39 6.71
N LEU A 37 2.79 -3.20 5.73
CA LEU A 37 1.45 -3.74 5.79
C LEU A 37 1.45 -5.26 5.69
N ARG A 38 2.32 -5.82 4.86
CA ARG A 38 2.46 -7.25 4.70
C ARG A 38 2.85 -7.92 6.02
N ALA A 39 3.81 -7.35 6.73
CA ALA A 39 4.25 -7.86 8.02
C ALA A 39 3.13 -7.75 9.06
N ARG A 40 2.39 -6.63 9.04
CA ARG A 40 1.34 -6.36 10.01
C ARG A 40 0.10 -7.21 9.82
N HIS A 41 -0.26 -7.51 8.57
CA HIS A 41 -1.52 -8.19 8.23
C HIS A 41 -1.31 -9.58 7.63
N ALA A 42 -0.07 -10.06 7.59
CA ALA A 42 0.28 -11.38 7.05
C ALA A 42 -0.18 -11.58 5.60
N PHE A 43 0.02 -10.56 4.75
CA PHE A 43 -0.26 -10.70 3.33
C PHE A 43 0.63 -11.80 2.73
N THR A 44 0.03 -12.69 1.93
CA THR A 44 0.75 -13.82 1.36
C THR A 44 1.47 -13.47 0.06
N LEU A 45 1.04 -12.42 -0.65
CA LEU A 45 1.68 -12.03 -1.90
C LEU A 45 2.98 -11.27 -1.63
N PRO A 46 4.09 -11.67 -2.27
CA PRO A 46 5.32 -10.88 -2.18
C PRO A 46 5.15 -9.56 -2.93
N GLY A 47 5.95 -8.56 -2.56
CA GLY A 47 5.83 -7.21 -3.11
C GLY A 47 5.95 -7.15 -4.63
N ASN A 48 6.74 -8.04 -5.24
CA ASN A 48 6.91 -8.08 -6.69
C ASN A 48 5.70 -8.65 -7.44
N ARG A 49 4.68 -9.12 -6.73
CA ARG A 49 3.42 -9.60 -7.30
C ARG A 49 2.29 -8.58 -7.15
N VAL A 50 2.58 -7.41 -6.61
CA VAL A 50 1.58 -6.38 -6.33
C VAL A 50 1.99 -5.11 -7.05
N ARG A 51 1.04 -4.52 -7.77
CA ARG A 51 1.25 -3.22 -8.40
C ARG A 51 0.66 -2.14 -7.52
N ALA A 52 1.21 -0.94 -7.64
CA ALA A 52 0.72 0.19 -6.88
C ALA A 52 0.35 1.34 -7.80
N ALA A 53 -0.76 2.00 -7.46
CA ALA A 53 -1.13 3.27 -8.07
C ALA A 53 -1.17 4.32 -6.96
N VAL A 54 -0.67 5.50 -7.25
CA VAL A 54 -0.70 6.64 -6.34
C VAL A 54 -1.42 7.76 -7.04
N ASN A 55 -2.50 8.24 -6.41
CA ASN A 55 -3.34 9.31 -6.95
C ASN A 55 -3.79 9.00 -8.39
N ASP A 56 -4.24 7.75 -8.59
CA ASP A 56 -4.81 7.24 -9.84
C ASP A 56 -3.81 6.98 -10.97
N ALA A 57 -2.51 6.96 -10.68
CA ALA A 57 -1.48 6.66 -11.67
C ALA A 57 -0.60 5.52 -11.18
N PHE A 58 -0.35 4.53 -12.03
CA PHE A 58 0.60 3.47 -11.69
C PHE A 58 1.98 4.06 -11.50
N VAL A 59 2.66 3.60 -10.47
CA VAL A 59 3.98 4.10 -10.09
C VAL A 59 4.93 2.93 -9.83
N PRO A 60 6.24 3.16 -9.96
CA PRO A 60 7.22 2.13 -9.59
C PRO A 60 7.23 1.92 -8.07
N GLN A 61 7.77 0.79 -7.65
CA GLN A 61 7.87 0.44 -6.23
C GLN A 61 8.73 1.44 -5.44
N SER A 62 9.62 2.13 -6.12
CA SER A 62 10.51 3.13 -5.51
C SER A 62 9.86 4.51 -5.35
N HIS A 63 8.61 4.67 -5.77
CA HIS A 63 7.92 5.96 -5.68
C HIS A 63 7.88 6.46 -4.24
N VAL A 64 8.23 7.74 -4.06
CA VAL A 64 8.29 8.37 -2.74
C VAL A 64 6.89 8.82 -2.32
N LEU A 65 6.51 8.42 -1.11
CA LEU A 65 5.20 8.78 -0.53
C LEU A 65 5.19 10.23 -0.06
N ARG A 66 4.04 10.88 -0.22
CA ARG A 66 3.82 12.24 0.24
C ARG A 66 2.55 12.31 1.06
N GLU A 67 2.46 13.34 1.89
CA GLU A 67 1.29 13.58 2.75
C GLU A 67 0.01 13.62 1.91
N GLY A 68 -0.98 12.83 2.32
CA GLY A 68 -2.28 12.81 1.66
C GLY A 68 -2.38 11.91 0.44
N ASP A 69 -1.31 11.19 0.07
CA ASP A 69 -1.36 10.30 -1.09
C ASP A 69 -2.41 9.22 -0.93
N ARG A 70 -3.10 8.91 -2.03
CA ARG A 70 -4.00 7.75 -2.13
C ARG A 70 -3.23 6.63 -2.81
N VAL A 71 -2.98 5.56 -2.07
CA VAL A 71 -2.19 4.43 -2.53
C VAL A 71 -3.10 3.23 -2.70
N VAL A 72 -3.10 2.64 -3.88
CA VAL A 72 -3.92 1.46 -4.19
C VAL A 72 -2.98 0.30 -4.49
N PHE A 73 -3.16 -0.80 -3.79
CA PHE A 73 -2.40 -2.03 -4.05
C PHE A 73 -3.26 -3.02 -4.84
N ILE A 74 -2.77 -3.45 -5.98
CA ILE A 74 -3.48 -4.31 -6.94
C ILE A 74 -2.65 -5.56 -7.18
N PRO A 75 -3.16 -6.72 -6.78
CA PRO A 75 -2.49 -8.01 -7.02
C PRO A 75 -2.37 -8.36 -8.50
#